data_496a0e85ef3cdff1192aec4bb1660285
#
_entry.id   496a0e85ef3cdff1192aec4bb1660285
#
_cell.length_a   1.000
_cell.length_b   1.000
_cell.length_c   1.000
_cell.angle_alpha   90.00
_cell.angle_beta   90.00
_cell.angle_gamma   90.00
#
_symmetry.space_group_name_H-M   'P 1'
#
loop_
_entity.id
_entity.type
_entity.pdbx_description
1 polymer ?
#
loop_
_entity_poly.entity_id
_entity_poly.type
_entity_poly.pdbx_seq_one_letter_code
_entity_poly.pdbx_strand_id
1 'polypeptide(L)'
;MTFRPSALAALAAVLALGLAACSQGPVDPPRRPVAEGGPAFARLLADANRAMADGALGEAASKLDEARGLAPQSPDLWLAIARLRLRGGEHLTALEAADRALAFGPDHAPALLLRALMVRDAHGAGDALVWFAAAREADPDHPDILAEQAATFGDSGAAGEMLATVRKLAEVAPDDPRVSFFQAVLAARAQEYAIARSLLSRSGMAARGVPAAMLLDGVISLAQGNADSAAATFESLAARQPANARVRELLVRALLDGGREEELVRRFGREAGMPEASPYLVMLVARAHERLGNRKAAAPLLARAYGPEKAVPVLLGLRDAMPEPTTDVRRALWAGNARGAREKAAALRARFPASADVAALAGDAALGTGDPRAALTAYALASEARRPWPITRKAAWTFSRHGNPAAADLLLTRQVAGEPQTASALVVLGERQAARGDWRRTALLLDHALALGAGHDPALLALRMRAAQEDGDKQDAERFAALLAEVRPRALKES
;
A
#
# COMPACT_ATOMS: atom_id res chain seq x y z
N MET A 1 -52.02 -17.09 -53.97
CA MET A 1 -51.29 -16.01 -53.31
C MET A 1 -49.85 -16.54 -53.02
N THR A 2 -48.97 -16.16 -53.90
CA THR A 2 -47.60 -16.68 -53.97
C THR A 2 -46.68 -15.79 -53.12
N PHE A 3 -46.11 -16.34 -52.09
CA PHE A 3 -45.00 -15.69 -51.30
C PHE A 3 -43.67 -15.79 -52.07
N ARG A 4 -43.09 -14.66 -52.37
CA ARG A 4 -41.72 -14.55 -52.95
C ARG A 4 -40.69 -14.65 -51.82
N PRO A 5 -39.70 -15.59 -51.90
CA PRO A 5 -38.57 -15.62 -50.99
C PRO A 5 -37.35 -14.96 -51.66
N SER A 6 -37.15 -13.68 -51.53
CA SER A 6 -35.98 -13.03 -52.17
C SER A 6 -35.30 -11.90 -51.36
N ALA A 7 -35.70 -11.68 -50.10
CA ALA A 7 -35.06 -10.64 -49.29
C ALA A 7 -34.10 -11.17 -48.17
N LEU A 8 -34.26 -12.43 -47.77
CA LEU A 8 -33.42 -13.03 -46.71
C LEU A 8 -32.11 -13.63 -47.23
N ALA A 9 -32.05 -14.04 -48.51
CA ALA A 9 -30.81 -14.58 -49.08
C ALA A 9 -29.75 -13.51 -49.41
N ALA A 10 -30.17 -12.28 -49.68
CA ALA A 10 -29.25 -11.15 -49.95
C ALA A 10 -28.59 -10.60 -48.70
N LEU A 11 -29.25 -10.71 -47.54
CA LEU A 11 -28.69 -10.24 -46.26
C LEU A 11 -27.65 -11.22 -45.69
N ALA A 12 -27.80 -12.52 -45.95
CA ALA A 12 -26.83 -13.53 -45.51
C ALA A 12 -25.52 -13.49 -46.31
N ALA A 13 -25.56 -13.11 -47.61
CA ALA A 13 -24.35 -12.99 -48.41
C ALA A 13 -23.50 -11.74 -48.09
N VAL A 14 -24.12 -10.65 -47.65
CA VAL A 14 -23.39 -9.43 -47.23
C VAL A 14 -22.76 -9.60 -45.85
N LEU A 15 -23.35 -10.38 -44.93
CA LEU A 15 -22.78 -10.70 -43.61
C LEU A 15 -21.63 -11.72 -43.72
N ALA A 16 -21.62 -12.62 -44.71
CA ALA A 16 -20.54 -13.58 -44.89
C ALA A 16 -19.27 -12.96 -45.51
N LEU A 17 -19.40 -11.89 -46.29
CA LEU A 17 -18.28 -11.13 -46.85
C LEU A 17 -17.65 -10.16 -45.84
N GLY A 18 -18.37 -9.71 -44.83
CA GLY A 18 -17.87 -8.85 -43.77
C GLY A 18 -17.03 -9.59 -42.70
N LEU A 19 -17.24 -10.90 -42.53
CA LEU A 19 -16.51 -11.71 -41.54
C LEU A 19 -15.19 -12.28 -42.08
N ALA A 20 -14.98 -12.32 -43.41
CA ALA A 20 -13.74 -12.76 -44.00
C ALA A 20 -12.63 -11.65 -44.03
N ALA A 21 -13.01 -10.39 -43.83
CA ALA A 21 -12.05 -9.26 -43.80
C ALA A 21 -11.44 -8.98 -42.43
N CYS A 22 -11.94 -9.62 -41.34
CA CYS A 22 -11.44 -9.42 -39.97
C CYS A 22 -10.51 -10.54 -39.48
N SER A 23 -10.09 -11.47 -40.33
CA SER A 23 -9.18 -12.57 -39.94
C SER A 23 -7.71 -12.33 -40.29
N GLN A 24 -7.34 -11.13 -40.76
CA GLN A 24 -5.94 -10.70 -40.71
C GLN A 24 -5.80 -9.95 -39.38
N GLY A 25 -5.34 -10.67 -38.35
CA GLY A 25 -4.83 -10.04 -37.12
C GLY A 25 -3.79 -8.98 -37.48
N PRO A 26 -3.62 -7.95 -36.66
CA PRO A 26 -2.61 -6.94 -36.92
C PRO A 26 -1.30 -7.67 -37.23
N VAL A 27 -0.77 -7.45 -38.44
CA VAL A 27 0.58 -7.89 -38.78
C VAL A 27 1.48 -7.06 -37.86
N ASP A 28 2.03 -7.70 -36.85
CA ASP A 28 3.02 -7.08 -35.99
C ASP A 28 4.08 -6.46 -36.88
N PRO A 29 4.40 -5.18 -36.71
CA PRO A 29 5.50 -4.57 -37.47
C PRO A 29 6.74 -5.42 -37.20
N PRO A 30 7.58 -5.68 -38.22
CA PRO A 30 8.74 -6.52 -38.06
C PRO A 30 9.57 -6.02 -36.89
N ARG A 31 9.70 -6.83 -35.84
CA ARG A 31 10.49 -6.51 -34.65
C ARG A 31 11.88 -6.13 -35.13
N ARG A 32 12.26 -4.87 -34.99
CA ARG A 32 13.65 -4.47 -35.26
C ARG A 32 14.52 -5.20 -34.25
N PRO A 33 15.57 -5.94 -34.70
CA PRO A 33 16.50 -6.55 -33.76
C PRO A 33 17.08 -5.44 -32.89
N VAL A 34 16.78 -5.52 -31.57
CA VAL A 34 17.40 -4.63 -30.60
C VAL A 34 18.89 -4.91 -30.64
N ALA A 35 19.71 -3.88 -30.90
CA ALA A 35 21.14 -4.07 -30.96
C ALA A 35 21.62 -4.52 -29.56
N GLU A 36 21.98 -5.80 -29.46
CA GLU A 36 22.66 -6.31 -28.29
C GLU A 36 24.02 -5.59 -28.18
N GLY A 37 24.21 -4.87 -27.07
CA GLY A 37 25.33 -3.96 -26.90
C GLY A 37 26.72 -4.60 -26.71
N GLY A 38 26.86 -5.91 -26.94
CA GLY A 38 28.12 -6.63 -26.82
C GLY A 38 28.71 -6.74 -25.41
N PRO A 39 29.91 -7.36 -25.25
CA PRO A 39 30.51 -7.64 -23.94
C PRO A 39 30.86 -6.38 -23.13
N ALA A 40 31.18 -5.28 -23.77
CA ALA A 40 31.47 -3.99 -23.10
C ALA A 40 30.21 -3.40 -22.46
N PHE A 41 29.09 -3.43 -23.17
CA PHE A 41 27.79 -3.02 -22.65
C PHE A 41 27.35 -3.84 -21.45
N ALA A 42 27.46 -5.19 -21.55
CA ALA A 42 27.10 -6.08 -20.47
C ALA A 42 27.95 -5.83 -19.19
N ARG A 43 29.24 -5.54 -19.34
CA ARG A 43 30.09 -5.15 -18.21
C ARG A 43 29.65 -3.84 -17.56
N LEU A 44 29.35 -2.82 -18.36
CA LEU A 44 28.90 -1.53 -17.85
C LEU A 44 27.57 -1.65 -17.07
N LEU A 45 26.63 -2.46 -17.56
CA LEU A 45 25.39 -2.74 -16.82
C LEU A 45 25.66 -3.49 -15.51
N ALA A 46 26.55 -4.49 -15.52
CA ALA A 46 26.91 -5.22 -14.31
C ALA A 46 27.59 -4.30 -13.27
N ASP A 47 28.50 -3.45 -13.72
CA ASP A 47 29.18 -2.46 -12.85
C ASP A 47 28.20 -1.43 -12.30
N ALA A 48 27.29 -0.92 -13.12
CA ALA A 48 26.23 0.00 -12.66
C ALA A 48 25.31 -0.67 -11.62
N ASN A 49 24.92 -1.93 -11.82
CA ASN A 49 24.11 -2.67 -10.86
C ASN A 49 24.85 -2.89 -9.53
N ARG A 50 26.16 -3.16 -9.59
CA ARG A 50 27.02 -3.27 -8.39
C ARG A 50 27.10 -1.94 -7.66
N ALA A 51 27.41 -0.85 -8.36
CA ALA A 51 27.46 0.49 -7.79
C ALA A 51 26.11 0.90 -7.15
N MET A 52 24.99 0.53 -7.79
CA MET A 52 23.67 0.72 -7.18
C MET A 52 23.48 -0.10 -5.90
N ALA A 53 23.98 -1.33 -5.83
CA ALA A 53 23.91 -2.17 -4.64
C ALA A 53 24.72 -1.57 -3.48
N ASP A 54 25.87 -0.98 -3.80
CA ASP A 54 26.78 -0.33 -2.85
C ASP A 54 26.32 1.10 -2.46
N GLY A 55 25.22 1.60 -3.06
CA GLY A 55 24.72 2.95 -2.82
C GLY A 55 25.47 4.07 -3.54
N ALA A 56 26.45 3.72 -4.39
CA ALA A 56 27.24 4.65 -5.18
C ALA A 56 26.48 5.12 -6.43
N LEU A 57 25.34 5.84 -6.24
CA LEU A 57 24.43 6.19 -7.32
C LEU A 57 25.06 7.09 -8.41
N GLY A 58 26.02 7.95 -8.04
CA GLY A 58 26.75 8.77 -9.00
C GLY A 58 27.63 7.94 -9.94
N GLU A 59 28.32 6.93 -9.41
CA GLU A 59 29.09 5.98 -10.21
C GLU A 59 28.18 5.15 -11.13
N ALA A 60 27.07 4.65 -10.59
CA ALA A 60 26.08 3.93 -11.39
C ALA A 60 25.57 4.79 -12.56
N ALA A 61 25.28 6.09 -12.33
CA ALA A 61 24.86 7.01 -13.38
C ALA A 61 25.91 7.15 -14.49
N SER A 62 27.18 7.32 -14.12
CA SER A 62 28.29 7.41 -15.09
C SER A 62 28.39 6.16 -15.96
N LYS A 63 28.31 4.96 -15.34
CA LYS A 63 28.35 3.69 -16.08
C LYS A 63 27.17 3.52 -17.02
N LEU A 64 25.98 3.94 -16.63
CA LEU A 64 24.80 3.89 -17.49
C LEU A 64 24.86 4.93 -18.63
N ASP A 65 25.48 6.09 -18.41
CA ASP A 65 25.73 7.05 -19.50
C ASP A 65 26.74 6.52 -20.52
N GLU A 66 27.80 5.84 -20.07
CA GLU A 66 28.74 5.12 -20.97
C GLU A 66 28.01 4.01 -21.74
N ALA A 67 27.19 3.22 -21.08
CA ALA A 67 26.40 2.13 -21.71
C ALA A 67 25.40 2.67 -22.74
N ARG A 68 24.80 3.87 -22.49
CA ARG A 68 23.87 4.52 -23.40
C ARG A 68 24.56 4.90 -24.74
N GLY A 69 25.84 5.23 -24.68
CA GLY A 69 26.63 5.49 -25.90
C GLY A 69 26.80 4.23 -26.79
N LEU A 70 26.75 3.03 -26.19
CA LEU A 70 26.93 1.76 -26.92
C LEU A 70 25.61 1.20 -27.45
N ALA A 71 24.54 1.24 -26.65
CA ALA A 71 23.26 0.64 -27.01
C ALA A 71 22.06 1.49 -26.50
N PRO A 72 21.79 2.66 -27.11
CA PRO A 72 20.79 3.63 -26.64
C PRO A 72 19.34 3.13 -26.67
N GLN A 73 19.06 2.08 -27.43
CA GLN A 73 17.73 1.47 -27.57
C GLN A 73 17.59 0.14 -26.83
N SER A 74 18.56 -0.26 -26.00
CA SER A 74 18.49 -1.48 -25.23
C SER A 74 17.43 -1.39 -24.12
N PRO A 75 16.47 -2.32 -24.03
CA PRO A 75 15.54 -2.42 -22.92
C PRO A 75 16.25 -2.58 -21.56
N ASP A 76 17.34 -3.36 -21.51
CA ASP A 76 18.14 -3.56 -20.31
C ASP A 76 18.77 -2.27 -19.79
N LEU A 77 19.24 -1.41 -20.69
CA LEU A 77 19.76 -0.08 -20.32
C LEU A 77 18.68 0.77 -19.66
N TRP A 78 17.52 0.88 -20.29
CA TRP A 78 16.45 1.74 -19.77
C TRP A 78 15.84 1.16 -18.50
N LEU A 79 15.80 -0.17 -18.35
CA LEU A 79 15.46 -0.85 -17.09
C LEU A 79 16.46 -0.48 -15.97
N ALA A 80 17.77 -0.50 -16.25
CA ALA A 80 18.80 -0.13 -15.28
C ALA A 80 18.71 1.36 -14.91
N ILE A 81 18.44 2.25 -15.87
CA ILE A 81 18.19 3.67 -15.63
C ILE A 81 16.94 3.84 -14.74
N ALA A 82 15.85 3.13 -15.01
CA ALA A 82 14.64 3.18 -14.17
C ALA A 82 14.93 2.77 -12.72
N ARG A 83 15.69 1.69 -12.52
CA ARG A 83 16.10 1.23 -11.18
C ARG A 83 17.00 2.26 -10.46
N LEU A 84 17.93 2.88 -11.17
CA LEU A 84 18.76 3.95 -10.63
C LEU A 84 17.92 5.15 -10.16
N ARG A 85 16.99 5.60 -11.01
CA ARG A 85 16.08 6.71 -10.70
C ARG A 85 15.21 6.43 -9.48
N LEU A 86 14.65 5.21 -9.38
CA LEU A 86 13.89 4.78 -8.20
C LEU A 86 14.73 4.85 -6.91
N ARG A 87 15.96 4.35 -6.96
CA ARG A 87 16.88 4.42 -5.80
C ARG A 87 17.25 5.85 -5.43
N GLY A 88 17.33 6.74 -6.40
CA GLY A 88 17.54 8.17 -6.19
C GLY A 88 16.30 8.95 -5.72
N GLY A 89 15.14 8.27 -5.61
CA GLY A 89 13.87 8.91 -5.25
C GLY A 89 13.26 9.75 -6.37
N GLU A 90 13.72 9.58 -7.60
CA GLU A 90 13.25 10.25 -8.80
C GLU A 90 12.13 9.43 -9.47
N HIS A 91 11.01 9.29 -8.75
CA HIS A 91 9.95 8.34 -9.09
C HIS A 91 9.31 8.58 -10.47
N LEU A 92 9.08 9.85 -10.84
CA LEU A 92 8.43 10.19 -12.11
C LEU A 92 9.34 9.88 -13.32
N THR A 93 10.62 10.27 -13.24
CA THR A 93 11.58 9.95 -14.30
C THR A 93 11.93 8.46 -14.37
N ALA A 94 11.79 7.75 -13.24
CA ALA A 94 11.90 6.29 -13.23
C ALA A 94 10.77 5.65 -14.03
N LEU A 95 9.55 6.16 -13.90
CA LEU A 95 8.39 5.71 -14.66
C LEU A 95 8.61 5.91 -16.18
N GLU A 96 9.04 7.09 -16.59
CA GLU A 96 9.38 7.37 -17.99
C GLU A 96 10.46 6.44 -18.53
N ALA A 97 11.48 6.11 -17.71
CA ALA A 97 12.55 5.19 -18.12
C ALA A 97 12.04 3.75 -18.26
N ALA A 98 11.13 3.30 -17.38
CA ALA A 98 10.50 2.00 -17.49
C ALA A 98 9.61 1.90 -18.75
N ASP A 99 8.83 2.95 -19.05
CA ASP A 99 8.02 3.01 -20.27
C ASP A 99 8.88 3.01 -21.53
N ARG A 100 10.08 3.65 -21.51
CA ARG A 100 11.05 3.56 -22.61
C ARG A 100 11.64 2.16 -22.78
N ALA A 101 11.93 1.46 -21.67
CA ALA A 101 12.37 0.06 -21.75
C ALA A 101 11.35 -0.79 -22.50
N LEU A 102 10.06 -0.62 -22.21
CA LEU A 102 8.97 -1.35 -22.85
C LEU A 102 8.70 -0.87 -24.28
N ALA A 103 8.95 0.40 -24.60
CA ALA A 103 8.87 0.89 -25.97
C ALA A 103 9.92 0.23 -26.90
N PHE A 104 11.12 -0.09 -26.38
CA PHE A 104 12.15 -0.78 -27.12
C PHE A 104 12.02 -2.30 -27.06
N GLY A 105 11.46 -2.87 -25.99
CA GLY A 105 11.19 -4.30 -25.82
C GLY A 105 9.84 -4.54 -25.16
N PRO A 106 8.73 -4.61 -25.92
CA PRO A 106 7.38 -4.79 -25.36
C PRO A 106 7.23 -6.06 -24.52
N ASP A 107 7.94 -7.11 -24.86
CA ASP A 107 7.92 -8.41 -24.18
C ASP A 107 9.12 -8.58 -23.23
N HIS A 108 9.79 -7.48 -22.85
CA HIS A 108 10.93 -7.56 -21.95
C HIS A 108 10.46 -7.84 -20.52
N ALA A 109 10.46 -9.10 -20.11
CA ALA A 109 9.89 -9.58 -18.86
C ALA A 109 10.38 -8.82 -17.61
N PRO A 110 11.70 -8.50 -17.43
CA PRO A 110 12.17 -7.72 -16.30
C PRO A 110 11.65 -6.27 -16.28
N ALA A 111 11.37 -5.64 -17.44
CA ALA A 111 10.79 -4.31 -17.50
C ALA A 111 9.29 -4.35 -17.19
N LEU A 112 8.58 -5.37 -17.69
CA LEU A 112 7.18 -5.62 -17.33
C LEU A 112 7.03 -5.86 -15.83
N LEU A 113 7.93 -6.64 -15.20
CA LEU A 113 7.96 -6.83 -13.75
C LEU A 113 8.16 -5.50 -13.02
N LEU A 114 9.14 -4.68 -13.42
CA LEU A 114 9.35 -3.38 -12.78
C LEU A 114 8.13 -2.49 -12.94
N ARG A 115 7.51 -2.48 -14.12
CA ARG A 115 6.29 -1.71 -14.36
C ARG A 115 5.11 -2.19 -13.50
N ALA A 116 4.96 -3.52 -13.33
CA ALA A 116 3.98 -4.10 -12.42
C ALA A 116 4.15 -3.63 -10.97
N LEU A 117 5.40 -3.59 -10.48
CA LEU A 117 5.71 -3.08 -9.15
C LEU A 117 5.36 -1.59 -9.00
N MET A 118 5.68 -0.77 -9.99
CA MET A 118 5.33 0.66 -10.01
C MET A 118 3.81 0.87 -10.04
N VAL A 119 3.08 0.07 -10.82
CA VAL A 119 1.61 0.13 -10.88
C VAL A 119 1.01 -0.30 -9.54
N ARG A 120 1.59 -1.31 -8.88
CA ARG A 120 1.17 -1.71 -7.53
C ARG A 120 1.27 -0.57 -6.54
N ASP A 121 2.37 0.18 -6.57
CA ASP A 121 2.60 1.32 -5.67
C ASP A 121 1.68 2.53 -5.98
N ALA A 122 1.31 2.72 -7.24
CA ALA A 122 0.49 3.86 -7.67
C ALA A 122 -1.03 3.56 -7.70
N HIS A 123 -1.41 2.35 -8.07
CA HIS A 123 -2.81 1.99 -8.37
C HIS A 123 -3.34 0.81 -7.55
N GLY A 124 -2.45 0.09 -6.84
CA GLY A 124 -2.80 -1.06 -6.03
C GLY A 124 -2.70 -2.41 -6.76
N ALA A 125 -3.04 -3.48 -6.02
CA ALA A 125 -2.85 -4.85 -6.46
C ALA A 125 -3.65 -5.20 -7.73
N GLY A 126 -4.90 -4.73 -7.85
CA GLY A 126 -5.78 -5.08 -8.96
C GLY A 126 -5.20 -4.69 -10.31
N ASP A 127 -4.79 -3.44 -10.47
CA ASP A 127 -4.21 -2.94 -11.72
C ASP A 127 -2.83 -3.56 -11.99
N ALA A 128 -2.04 -3.82 -10.93
CA ALA A 128 -0.73 -4.45 -11.06
C ALA A 128 -0.79 -5.89 -11.58
N LEU A 129 -1.83 -6.64 -11.22
CA LEU A 129 -1.99 -8.05 -11.65
C LEU A 129 -2.07 -8.19 -13.18
N VAL A 130 -2.58 -7.19 -13.90
CA VAL A 130 -2.58 -7.18 -15.37
C VAL A 130 -1.15 -7.15 -15.90
N TRP A 131 -0.28 -6.32 -15.31
CA TRP A 131 1.12 -6.22 -15.69
C TRP A 131 1.93 -7.46 -15.30
N PHE A 132 1.64 -8.05 -14.14
CA PHE A 132 2.24 -9.34 -13.74
C PHE A 132 1.84 -10.47 -14.69
N ALA A 133 0.59 -10.47 -15.19
CA ALA A 133 0.15 -11.44 -16.19
C ALA A 133 0.95 -11.30 -17.49
N ALA A 134 1.15 -10.08 -17.98
CA ALA A 134 1.98 -9.83 -19.16
C ALA A 134 3.45 -10.23 -18.93
N ALA A 135 4.02 -9.91 -17.76
CA ALA A 135 5.38 -10.32 -17.42
C ALA A 135 5.53 -11.84 -17.40
N ARG A 136 4.54 -12.56 -16.85
CA ARG A 136 4.52 -14.02 -16.80
C ARG A 136 4.28 -14.66 -18.17
N GLU A 137 3.55 -13.99 -19.07
CA GLU A 137 3.41 -14.45 -20.46
C GLU A 137 4.75 -14.37 -21.21
N ALA A 138 5.51 -13.29 -20.96
CA ALA A 138 6.84 -13.09 -21.56
C ALA A 138 7.89 -14.05 -21.01
N ASP A 139 7.84 -14.38 -19.70
CA ASP A 139 8.74 -15.37 -19.06
C ASP A 139 7.98 -16.14 -17.96
N PRO A 140 7.36 -17.30 -18.33
CA PRO A 140 6.50 -18.07 -17.44
C PRO A 140 7.20 -18.69 -16.23
N ASP A 141 8.49 -18.92 -16.33
CA ASP A 141 9.29 -19.62 -15.34
C ASP A 141 10.25 -18.71 -14.57
N HIS A 142 10.09 -17.37 -14.68
CA HIS A 142 10.92 -16.41 -13.98
C HIS A 142 10.57 -16.36 -12.48
N PRO A 143 11.48 -16.73 -11.55
CA PRO A 143 11.15 -16.86 -10.13
C PRO A 143 10.69 -15.54 -9.48
N ASP A 144 11.28 -14.39 -9.87
CA ASP A 144 10.92 -13.10 -9.28
C ASP A 144 9.53 -12.64 -9.73
N ILE A 145 9.14 -12.91 -10.98
CA ILE A 145 7.79 -12.60 -11.46
C ILE A 145 6.76 -13.42 -10.68
N LEU A 146 7.01 -14.74 -10.54
CA LEU A 146 6.13 -15.61 -9.77
C LEU A 146 6.03 -15.19 -8.29
N ALA A 147 7.15 -14.84 -7.68
CA ALA A 147 7.19 -14.43 -6.27
C ALA A 147 6.43 -13.11 -6.04
N GLU A 148 6.67 -12.09 -6.86
CA GLU A 148 6.00 -10.79 -6.73
C GLU A 148 4.52 -10.87 -7.09
N GLN A 149 4.14 -11.70 -8.07
CA GLN A 149 2.75 -11.97 -8.39
C GLN A 149 2.04 -12.69 -7.23
N ALA A 150 2.69 -13.70 -6.61
CA ALA A 150 2.14 -14.40 -5.44
C ALA A 150 1.94 -13.44 -4.25
N ALA A 151 2.91 -12.56 -3.98
CA ALA A 151 2.78 -11.52 -2.97
C ALA A 151 1.58 -10.60 -3.26
N THR A 152 1.42 -10.18 -4.51
CA THR A 152 0.33 -9.28 -4.93
C THR A 152 -1.04 -9.95 -4.82
N PHE A 153 -1.17 -11.24 -5.17
CA PHE A 153 -2.38 -12.01 -4.89
C PHE A 153 -2.66 -12.09 -3.38
N GLY A 154 -1.63 -12.28 -2.57
CA GLY A 154 -1.75 -12.21 -1.13
C GLY A 154 -2.31 -10.85 -0.65
N ASP A 155 -1.76 -9.75 -1.13
CA ASP A 155 -2.19 -8.39 -0.76
C ASP A 155 -3.61 -8.07 -1.23
N SER A 156 -4.08 -8.69 -2.32
CA SER A 156 -5.47 -8.57 -2.79
C SER A 156 -6.46 -9.51 -2.06
N GLY A 157 -5.97 -10.42 -1.20
CA GLY A 157 -6.81 -11.40 -0.52
C GLY A 157 -7.11 -12.66 -1.33
N ALA A 158 -6.55 -12.79 -2.53
CA ALA A 158 -6.73 -13.91 -3.45
C ALA A 158 -5.86 -15.12 -3.05
N ALA A 159 -6.22 -15.80 -1.95
CA ALA A 159 -5.42 -16.87 -1.36
C ALA A 159 -5.27 -18.10 -2.28
N GLY A 160 -6.29 -18.41 -3.09
CA GLY A 160 -6.26 -19.51 -4.05
C GLY A 160 -5.23 -19.30 -5.15
N GLU A 161 -5.23 -18.11 -5.75
CA GLU A 161 -4.31 -17.69 -6.80
C GLU A 161 -2.88 -17.55 -6.25
N MET A 162 -2.74 -17.03 -5.03
CA MET A 162 -1.46 -17.02 -4.31
C MET A 162 -0.91 -18.45 -4.17
N LEU A 163 -1.72 -19.40 -3.69
CA LEU A 163 -1.29 -20.78 -3.52
C LEU A 163 -0.89 -21.43 -4.85
N ALA A 164 -1.67 -21.22 -5.91
CA ALA A 164 -1.36 -21.75 -7.24
C ALA A 164 -0.02 -21.21 -7.79
N THR A 165 0.21 -19.89 -7.59
CA THR A 165 1.46 -19.24 -8.03
C THR A 165 2.65 -19.71 -7.19
N VAL A 166 2.49 -19.91 -5.87
CA VAL A 166 3.54 -20.44 -4.98
C VAL A 166 3.90 -21.89 -5.35
N ARG A 167 2.93 -22.71 -5.76
CA ARG A 167 3.19 -24.07 -6.26
C ARG A 167 4.05 -24.02 -7.52
N LYS A 168 3.72 -23.14 -8.48
CA LYS A 168 4.52 -22.97 -9.69
C LYS A 168 5.93 -22.45 -9.35
N LEU A 169 6.07 -21.52 -8.42
CA LEU A 169 7.39 -21.08 -7.95
C LEU A 169 8.20 -22.24 -7.35
N ALA A 170 7.55 -23.13 -6.59
CA ALA A 170 8.21 -24.30 -6.01
C ALA A 170 8.66 -25.33 -7.04
N GLU A 171 7.96 -25.42 -8.18
CA GLU A 171 8.36 -26.29 -9.31
C GLU A 171 9.60 -25.73 -10.02
N VAL A 172 9.67 -24.41 -10.23
CA VAL A 172 10.75 -23.75 -11.01
C VAL A 172 11.97 -23.50 -10.14
N ALA A 173 11.77 -23.15 -8.87
CA ALA A 173 12.81 -22.78 -7.93
C ALA A 173 12.54 -23.40 -6.55
N PRO A 174 12.69 -24.71 -6.36
CA PRO A 174 12.32 -25.42 -5.11
C PRO A 174 13.10 -24.94 -3.89
N ASP A 175 14.32 -24.44 -4.06
CA ASP A 175 15.17 -23.93 -2.99
C ASP A 175 14.97 -22.43 -2.71
N ASP A 176 14.07 -21.76 -3.42
CA ASP A 176 13.79 -20.35 -3.18
C ASP A 176 13.12 -20.17 -1.80
N PRO A 177 13.73 -19.41 -0.88
CA PRO A 177 13.21 -19.25 0.47
C PRO A 177 11.81 -18.60 0.52
N ARG A 178 11.42 -17.89 -0.54
CA ARG A 178 10.09 -17.26 -0.67
C ARG A 178 8.99 -18.31 -0.78
N VAL A 179 9.26 -19.51 -1.28
CA VAL A 179 8.28 -20.63 -1.33
C VAL A 179 7.78 -20.92 0.09
N SER A 180 8.70 -21.29 0.99
CA SER A 180 8.35 -21.59 2.39
C SER A 180 7.79 -20.38 3.13
N PHE A 181 8.26 -19.17 2.82
CA PHE A 181 7.72 -17.93 3.40
C PHE A 181 6.25 -17.70 2.99
N PHE A 182 5.91 -17.80 1.71
CA PHE A 182 4.52 -17.62 1.27
C PHE A 182 3.60 -18.71 1.78
N GLN A 183 4.08 -19.95 1.88
CA GLN A 183 3.34 -21.02 2.54
C GLN A 183 3.10 -20.71 4.02
N ALA A 184 4.08 -20.10 4.72
CA ALA A 184 3.89 -19.64 6.10
C ALA A 184 2.84 -18.54 6.22
N VAL A 185 2.80 -17.59 5.27
CA VAL A 185 1.77 -16.55 5.20
C VAL A 185 0.38 -17.16 5.05
N LEU A 186 0.21 -18.13 4.14
CA LEU A 186 -1.06 -18.82 3.93
C LEU A 186 -1.50 -19.61 5.18
N ALA A 187 -0.58 -20.34 5.81
CA ALA A 187 -0.86 -21.07 7.06
C ALA A 187 -1.24 -20.11 8.20
N ALA A 188 -0.55 -18.98 8.35
CA ALA A 188 -0.88 -17.98 9.36
C ALA A 188 -2.27 -17.37 9.15
N ARG A 189 -2.67 -17.11 7.90
CA ARG A 189 -4.03 -16.65 7.55
C ARG A 189 -5.10 -17.69 7.85
N ALA A 190 -4.77 -18.98 7.71
CA ALA A 190 -5.62 -20.08 8.12
C ALA A 190 -5.61 -20.34 9.64
N GLN A 191 -4.90 -19.49 10.42
CA GLN A 191 -4.71 -19.63 11.88
C GLN A 191 -3.93 -20.88 12.30
N GLU A 192 -3.28 -21.56 11.35
CA GLU A 192 -2.41 -22.72 11.58
C GLU A 192 -1.01 -22.27 12.01
N TYR A 193 -0.95 -21.58 13.16
CA TYR A 193 0.28 -20.88 13.61
C TYR A 193 1.48 -21.79 13.85
N ALA A 194 1.28 -23.05 14.26
CA ALA A 194 2.36 -24.02 14.43
C ALA A 194 2.99 -24.39 13.09
N ILE A 195 2.18 -24.60 12.05
CA ILE A 195 2.61 -24.87 10.68
C ILE A 195 3.31 -23.62 10.12
N ALA A 196 2.69 -22.44 10.30
CA ALA A 196 3.26 -21.17 9.87
C ALA A 196 4.66 -20.93 10.42
N ARG A 197 4.86 -21.19 11.73
CA ARG A 197 6.17 -21.05 12.38
C ARG A 197 7.22 -22.02 11.81
N SER A 198 6.85 -23.27 11.60
CA SER A 198 7.75 -24.27 11.01
C SER A 198 8.18 -23.87 9.60
N LEU A 199 7.24 -23.45 8.76
CA LEU A 199 7.50 -22.99 7.39
C LEU A 199 8.35 -21.70 7.37
N LEU A 200 8.05 -20.73 8.23
CA LEU A 200 8.81 -19.50 8.37
C LEU A 200 10.26 -19.77 8.79
N SER A 201 10.47 -20.69 9.75
CA SER A 201 11.81 -21.13 10.16
C SER A 201 12.56 -21.77 9.00
N ARG A 202 11.89 -22.64 8.22
CA ARG A 202 12.48 -23.28 7.04
C ARG A 202 12.93 -22.27 5.99
N SER A 203 12.19 -21.18 5.78
CA SER A 203 12.57 -20.12 4.85
C SER A 203 13.87 -19.41 5.24
N GLY A 204 14.24 -19.40 6.52
CA GLY A 204 15.37 -18.68 7.07
C GLY A 204 15.31 -17.15 6.89
N MET A 205 14.23 -16.61 6.33
CA MET A 205 14.13 -15.19 5.96
C MET A 205 14.06 -14.27 7.18
N ALA A 206 13.36 -14.69 8.26
CA ALA A 206 13.28 -13.92 9.50
C ALA A 206 14.66 -13.81 10.17
N ALA A 207 15.43 -14.91 10.23
CA ALA A 207 16.78 -14.93 10.77
C ALA A 207 17.76 -14.04 9.98
N ARG A 208 17.57 -13.93 8.66
CA ARG A 208 18.31 -13.00 7.81
C ARG A 208 17.84 -11.55 7.95
N GLY A 209 16.82 -11.29 8.75
CA GLY A 209 16.29 -9.95 9.00
C GLY A 209 15.46 -9.38 7.86
N VAL A 210 14.83 -10.24 7.03
CA VAL A 210 13.90 -9.79 5.99
C VAL A 210 12.65 -9.21 6.66
N PRO A 211 12.31 -7.93 6.42
CA PRO A 211 11.27 -7.23 7.18
C PRO A 211 9.90 -7.90 7.15
N ALA A 212 9.46 -8.41 5.99
CA ALA A 212 8.18 -9.10 5.85
C ALA A 212 8.13 -10.40 6.68
N ALA A 213 9.24 -11.15 6.72
CA ALA A 213 9.35 -12.37 7.50
C ALA A 213 9.42 -12.10 9.00
N MET A 214 10.13 -11.04 9.42
CA MET A 214 10.12 -10.57 10.82
C MET A 214 8.72 -10.12 11.25
N LEU A 215 8.00 -9.40 10.38
CA LEU A 215 6.63 -8.99 10.66
C LEU A 215 5.74 -10.22 10.90
N LEU A 216 5.83 -11.23 10.03
CA LEU A 216 5.07 -12.46 10.16
C LEU A 216 5.43 -13.21 11.46
N ASP A 217 6.72 -13.30 11.82
CA ASP A 217 7.17 -13.94 13.07
C ASP A 217 6.57 -13.26 14.31
N GLY A 218 6.62 -11.93 14.35
CA GLY A 218 6.00 -11.15 15.44
C GLY A 218 4.49 -11.35 15.52
N VAL A 219 3.79 -11.38 14.38
CA VAL A 219 2.34 -11.63 14.32
C VAL A 219 1.99 -13.03 14.81
N ILE A 220 2.72 -14.06 14.39
CA ILE A 220 2.56 -15.44 14.88
C ILE A 220 2.80 -15.50 16.39
N SER A 221 3.84 -14.82 16.87
CA SER A 221 4.16 -14.78 18.31
C SER A 221 3.03 -14.15 19.12
N LEU A 222 2.47 -13.00 18.67
CA LEU A 222 1.30 -12.39 19.30
C LEU A 222 0.08 -13.33 19.32
N ALA A 223 -0.22 -13.97 18.19
CA ALA A 223 -1.35 -14.86 18.07
C ALA A 223 -1.24 -16.10 18.99
N GLN A 224 -0.02 -16.53 19.31
CA GLN A 224 0.26 -17.62 20.25
C GLN A 224 0.38 -17.16 21.71
N GLY A 225 0.18 -15.87 22.03
CA GLY A 225 0.30 -15.32 23.37
C GLY A 225 1.74 -15.05 23.83
N ASN A 226 2.73 -15.16 22.92
CA ASN A 226 4.14 -14.93 23.21
C ASN A 226 4.48 -13.44 23.06
N ALA A 227 3.89 -12.58 23.89
CA ALA A 227 3.94 -11.14 23.78
C ALA A 227 5.36 -10.56 23.87
N ASP A 228 6.21 -11.08 24.75
CA ASP A 228 7.60 -10.61 24.88
C ASP A 228 8.45 -10.91 23.64
N SER A 229 8.29 -12.10 23.06
CA SER A 229 8.97 -12.47 21.82
C SER A 229 8.50 -11.58 20.66
N ALA A 230 7.20 -11.31 20.59
CA ALA A 230 6.63 -10.40 19.60
C ALA A 230 7.16 -8.97 19.77
N ALA A 231 7.22 -8.47 21.03
CA ALA A 231 7.74 -7.14 21.32
C ALA A 231 9.21 -7.00 20.88
N ALA A 232 10.06 -8.00 21.16
CA ALA A 232 11.47 -7.99 20.74
C ALA A 232 11.61 -7.96 19.20
N THR A 233 10.82 -8.76 18.50
CA THR A 233 10.80 -8.81 17.03
C THR A 233 10.34 -7.47 16.44
N PHE A 234 9.24 -6.91 16.93
CA PHE A 234 8.74 -5.63 16.46
C PHE A 234 9.64 -4.46 16.83
N GLU A 235 10.34 -4.51 17.94
CA GLU A 235 11.35 -3.50 18.30
C GLU A 235 12.51 -3.47 17.32
N SER A 236 13.07 -4.63 16.99
CA SER A 236 14.09 -4.76 15.95
C SER A 236 13.61 -4.24 14.60
N LEU A 237 12.36 -4.55 14.24
CA LEU A 237 11.77 -4.09 12.98
C LEU A 237 11.48 -2.58 13.00
N ALA A 238 11.00 -2.02 14.13
CA ALA A 238 10.76 -0.59 14.29
C ALA A 238 12.05 0.23 14.21
N ALA A 239 13.16 -0.28 14.71
CA ALA A 239 14.47 0.35 14.58
C ALA A 239 14.92 0.46 13.12
N ARG A 240 14.59 -0.54 12.29
CA ARG A 240 14.89 -0.55 10.84
C ARG A 240 13.89 0.26 10.00
N GLN A 241 12.65 0.34 10.48
CA GLN A 241 11.54 1.01 9.78
C GLN A 241 10.83 2.01 10.70
N PRO A 242 11.52 3.05 11.18
CA PRO A 242 10.96 3.99 12.17
C PRO A 242 9.74 4.76 11.65
N ALA A 243 9.59 4.87 10.33
CA ALA A 243 8.42 5.49 9.69
C ALA A 243 7.19 4.57 9.62
N ASN A 244 7.36 3.25 9.85
CA ASN A 244 6.27 2.29 9.72
C ASN A 244 5.33 2.35 10.95
N ALA A 245 4.19 3.05 10.81
CA ALA A 245 3.21 3.19 11.87
C ALA A 245 2.63 1.83 12.32
N ARG A 246 2.42 0.91 11.38
CA ARG A 246 1.85 -0.40 11.69
C ARG A 246 2.75 -1.24 12.58
N VAL A 247 4.06 -1.22 12.32
CA VAL A 247 5.03 -1.93 13.16
C VAL A 247 5.04 -1.37 14.59
N ARG A 248 4.94 -0.03 14.73
CA ARG A 248 4.85 0.60 16.06
C ARG A 248 3.57 0.23 16.80
N GLU A 249 2.43 0.23 16.12
CA GLU A 249 1.16 -0.21 16.72
C GLU A 249 1.23 -1.65 17.21
N LEU A 250 1.85 -2.54 16.41
CA LEU A 250 2.05 -3.94 16.81
C LEU A 250 3.01 -4.05 17.99
N LEU A 251 4.07 -3.24 18.04
CA LEU A 251 4.96 -3.17 19.20
C LEU A 251 4.21 -2.70 20.47
N VAL A 252 3.43 -1.63 20.35
CA VAL A 252 2.62 -1.12 21.48
C VAL A 252 1.62 -2.17 21.95
N ARG A 253 0.98 -2.89 21.03
CA ARG A 253 0.09 -4.00 21.36
C ARG A 253 0.84 -5.12 22.10
N ALA A 254 2.00 -5.52 21.58
CA ALA A 254 2.81 -6.57 22.22
C ALA A 254 3.24 -6.18 23.64
N LEU A 255 3.64 -4.93 23.87
CA LEU A 255 3.96 -4.42 25.20
C LEU A 255 2.75 -4.47 26.15
N LEU A 256 1.56 -4.09 25.66
CA LEU A 256 0.33 -4.13 26.45
C LEU A 256 -0.09 -5.56 26.80
N ASP A 257 -0.02 -6.46 25.80
CA ASP A 257 -0.38 -7.87 25.99
C ASP A 257 0.64 -8.59 26.89
N GLY A 258 1.90 -8.13 26.93
CA GLY A 258 2.97 -8.61 27.80
C GLY A 258 2.99 -8.01 29.21
N GLY A 259 2.03 -7.14 29.57
CA GLY A 259 1.96 -6.52 30.90
C GLY A 259 3.07 -5.47 31.14
N ARG A 260 3.58 -4.84 30.08
CA ARG A 260 4.67 -3.83 30.15
C ARG A 260 4.11 -2.41 30.03
N GLU A 261 3.03 -2.11 30.80
CA GLU A 261 2.29 -0.86 30.71
C GLU A 261 3.14 0.39 31.03
N GLU A 262 4.00 0.32 32.05
CA GLU A 262 4.87 1.44 32.43
C GLU A 262 5.84 1.80 31.31
N GLU A 263 6.44 0.80 30.69
CA GLU A 263 7.32 0.98 29.54
C GLU A 263 6.57 1.56 28.36
N LEU A 264 5.40 1.01 28.06
CA LEU A 264 4.54 1.47 26.98
C LEU A 264 4.22 2.96 27.15
N VAL A 265 3.74 3.37 28.31
CA VAL A 265 3.42 4.77 28.60
C VAL A 265 4.65 5.67 28.50
N ARG A 266 5.78 5.27 29.06
CA ARG A 266 7.02 6.03 29.00
C ARG A 266 7.48 6.26 27.56
N ARG A 267 7.38 5.28 26.69
CA ARG A 267 7.89 5.33 25.30
C ARG A 267 6.90 6.00 24.35
N PHE A 268 5.62 5.71 24.47
CA PHE A 268 4.59 6.08 23.47
C PHE A 268 3.58 7.10 23.98
N GLY A 269 3.59 7.46 25.26
CA GLY A 269 2.67 8.42 25.84
C GLY A 269 2.71 9.79 25.16
N ARG A 270 3.90 10.28 24.82
CA ARG A 270 4.07 11.54 24.08
C ARG A 270 3.50 11.43 22.67
N GLU A 271 3.81 10.35 21.94
CA GLU A 271 3.28 10.10 20.59
C GLU A 271 1.76 10.00 20.62
N ALA A 272 1.19 9.30 21.59
CA ALA A 272 -0.26 9.21 21.78
C ALA A 272 -0.92 10.57 22.08
N GLY A 273 -0.20 11.54 22.64
CA GLY A 273 -0.67 12.91 22.85
C GLY A 273 -0.75 13.74 21.56
N MET A 274 -0.12 13.31 20.47
CA MET A 274 -0.01 14.06 19.23
C MET A 274 -1.29 13.98 18.38
N PRO A 275 -1.73 15.08 17.72
CA PRO A 275 -2.98 15.12 16.98
C PRO A 275 -3.10 14.06 15.88
N GLU A 276 -1.97 13.67 15.24
CA GLU A 276 -1.88 12.71 14.15
C GLU A 276 -1.69 11.27 14.62
N ALA A 277 -1.59 11.02 15.93
CA ALA A 277 -1.49 9.66 16.44
C ALA A 277 -2.74 8.86 16.04
N SER A 278 -2.52 7.64 15.55
CA SER A 278 -3.64 6.80 15.13
C SER A 278 -4.58 6.52 16.31
N PRO A 279 -5.89 6.48 16.11
CA PRO A 279 -6.84 6.16 17.16
C PRO A 279 -6.50 4.85 17.88
N TYR A 280 -5.98 3.87 17.15
CA TYR A 280 -5.58 2.58 17.73
C TYR A 280 -4.40 2.71 18.70
N LEU A 281 -3.34 3.43 18.33
CA LEU A 281 -2.21 3.68 19.23
C LEU A 281 -2.67 4.47 20.47
N VAL A 282 -3.50 5.49 20.28
CA VAL A 282 -4.06 6.27 21.39
C VAL A 282 -4.87 5.40 22.36
N MET A 283 -5.69 4.51 21.82
CA MET A 283 -6.47 3.55 22.62
C MET A 283 -5.55 2.62 23.43
N LEU A 284 -4.51 2.05 22.82
CA LEU A 284 -3.59 1.14 23.51
C LEU A 284 -2.86 1.83 24.65
N VAL A 285 -2.41 3.08 24.46
CA VAL A 285 -1.77 3.89 25.54
C VAL A 285 -2.78 4.22 26.64
N ALA A 286 -4.01 4.56 26.27
CA ALA A 286 -5.07 4.80 27.27
C ALA A 286 -5.35 3.54 28.12
N ARG A 287 -5.41 2.35 27.48
CA ARG A 287 -5.58 1.07 28.17
C ARG A 287 -4.42 0.76 29.11
N ALA A 288 -3.18 1.12 28.73
CA ALA A 288 -2.04 0.99 29.63
C ALA A 288 -2.22 1.89 30.88
N HIS A 289 -2.66 3.14 30.72
CA HIS A 289 -2.97 4.01 31.85
C HIS A 289 -4.10 3.46 32.72
N GLU A 290 -5.14 2.84 32.15
CA GLU A 290 -6.22 2.21 32.94
C GLU A 290 -5.68 1.04 33.76
N ARG A 291 -4.85 0.16 33.18
CA ARG A 291 -4.24 -0.95 33.91
C ARG A 291 -3.30 -0.49 35.03
N LEU A 292 -2.63 0.64 34.85
CA LEU A 292 -1.83 1.31 35.91
C LEU A 292 -2.68 2.07 36.92
N GLY A 293 -4.01 2.04 36.85
CA GLY A 293 -4.91 2.78 37.74
C GLY A 293 -4.98 4.28 37.49
N ASN A 294 -4.33 4.80 36.45
CA ASN A 294 -4.25 6.22 36.15
C ASN A 294 -5.43 6.67 35.24
N ARG A 295 -6.65 6.60 35.76
CA ARG A 295 -7.88 6.97 35.04
C ARG A 295 -7.88 8.42 34.55
N LYS A 296 -7.27 9.35 35.31
CA LYS A 296 -7.19 10.76 34.93
C LYS A 296 -6.41 10.99 33.65
N ALA A 297 -5.33 10.24 33.43
CA ALA A 297 -4.56 10.29 32.19
C ALA A 297 -5.23 9.50 31.05
N ALA A 298 -5.93 8.40 31.35
CA ALA A 298 -6.63 7.59 30.36
C ALA A 298 -7.83 8.33 29.74
N ALA A 299 -8.63 9.03 30.53
CA ALA A 299 -9.90 9.62 30.09
C ALA A 299 -9.80 10.51 28.84
N PRO A 300 -8.89 11.51 28.73
CA PRO A 300 -8.80 12.35 27.54
C PRO A 300 -8.32 11.57 26.31
N LEU A 301 -7.47 10.55 26.49
CA LEU A 301 -7.01 9.69 25.40
C LEU A 301 -8.15 8.80 24.89
N LEU A 302 -8.94 8.23 25.78
CA LEU A 302 -10.12 7.45 25.43
C LEU A 302 -11.15 8.31 24.69
N ALA A 303 -11.48 9.50 25.24
CA ALA A 303 -12.40 10.41 24.57
C ALA A 303 -11.96 10.75 23.15
N ARG A 304 -10.65 10.84 22.90
CA ARG A 304 -10.11 11.09 21.57
C ARG A 304 -10.10 9.84 20.69
N ALA A 305 -9.71 8.68 21.23
CA ALA A 305 -9.66 7.43 20.48
C ALA A 305 -11.05 6.95 20.01
N TYR A 306 -12.07 7.21 20.82
CA TYR A 306 -13.45 6.81 20.57
C TYR A 306 -14.37 7.95 20.09
N GLY A 307 -13.84 9.15 20.01
CA GLY A 307 -14.54 10.29 19.45
C GLY A 307 -14.64 10.21 17.93
N PRO A 308 -15.56 11.01 17.32
CA PRO A 308 -15.59 11.12 15.86
C PRO A 308 -14.23 11.59 15.37
N GLU A 309 -13.74 10.92 14.34
CA GLU A 309 -12.45 11.22 13.75
C GLU A 309 -12.44 12.67 13.25
N LYS A 310 -11.81 13.56 13.99
CA LYS A 310 -11.55 14.91 13.50
C LYS A 310 -10.57 14.73 12.35
N ALA A 311 -11.01 15.05 11.15
CA ALA A 311 -10.15 15.08 9.98
C ALA A 311 -9.05 16.12 10.22
N VAL A 312 -7.99 15.71 10.87
CA VAL A 312 -6.79 16.52 11.02
C VAL A 312 -6.08 16.50 9.66
N PRO A 313 -5.68 17.64 9.10
CA PRO A 313 -4.75 17.67 8.01
C PRO A 313 -3.52 16.90 8.47
N VAL A 314 -3.29 15.74 7.88
CA VAL A 314 -2.27 14.82 8.35
C VAL A 314 -0.92 15.38 8.01
N LEU A 315 -0.28 15.93 9.00
CA LEU A 315 1.10 16.30 8.93
C LEU A 315 1.92 15.00 8.99
N LEU A 316 2.91 14.88 8.14
CA LEU A 316 3.88 13.80 8.26
C LEU A 316 4.62 13.99 9.59
N GLY A 317 4.48 13.05 10.52
CA GLY A 317 5.10 13.13 11.85
C GLY A 317 6.60 13.38 11.80
N LEU A 318 7.11 14.13 12.78
CA LEU A 318 8.55 14.27 12.99
C LEU A 318 9.14 12.93 13.41
N ARG A 319 10.15 12.48 12.67
CA ARG A 319 10.94 11.28 13.01
C ARG A 319 12.38 11.51 12.65
N ASP A 320 13.24 11.13 13.58
CA ASP A 320 14.70 11.33 13.46
C ASP A 320 15.30 10.56 12.28
N ALA A 321 14.66 9.47 11.84
CA ALA A 321 15.11 8.65 10.72
C ALA A 321 14.58 9.03 9.35
N MET A 322 13.86 10.16 9.22
CA MET A 322 13.41 10.64 7.91
C MET A 322 14.53 11.42 7.23
N PRO A 323 14.62 11.41 5.88
CA PRO A 323 15.64 12.16 5.16
C PRO A 323 15.70 13.62 5.64
N GLU A 324 16.89 14.05 6.06
CA GLU A 324 17.11 15.36 6.68
C GLU A 324 16.51 16.54 5.88
N PRO A 325 16.62 16.59 4.53
CA PRO A 325 16.02 17.68 3.77
C PRO A 325 14.52 17.82 3.96
N THR A 326 13.80 16.74 4.28
CA THR A 326 12.35 16.76 4.50
C THR A 326 11.97 17.12 5.94
N THR A 327 12.90 16.97 6.88
CA THR A 327 12.68 17.21 8.32
C THR A 327 12.33 18.66 8.60
N ASP A 328 12.96 19.61 7.92
CA ASP A 328 12.72 21.04 8.12
C ASP A 328 11.32 21.48 7.69
N VAL A 329 10.77 20.89 6.61
CA VAL A 329 9.39 21.15 6.19
C VAL A 329 8.41 20.60 7.23
N ARG A 330 8.65 19.37 7.70
CA ARG A 330 7.82 18.72 8.70
C ARG A 330 7.84 19.47 10.04
N ARG A 331 9.03 19.88 10.49
CA ARG A 331 9.19 20.68 11.71
C ARG A 331 8.45 22.01 11.63
N ALA A 332 8.50 22.68 10.47
CA ALA A 332 7.78 23.92 10.25
C ALA A 332 6.25 23.72 10.28
N LEU A 333 5.74 22.68 9.60
CA LEU A 333 4.32 22.30 9.65
C LEU A 333 3.87 21.97 11.08
N TRP A 334 4.68 21.21 11.82
CA TRP A 334 4.43 20.84 13.19
C TRP A 334 4.36 22.05 14.14
N ALA A 335 5.24 23.01 13.93
CA ALA A 335 5.25 24.27 14.70
C ALA A 335 4.13 25.24 14.30
N GLY A 336 3.22 24.86 13.38
CA GLY A 336 2.16 25.73 12.88
C GLY A 336 2.67 26.81 11.90
N ASN A 337 3.96 26.78 11.52
CA ASN A 337 4.54 27.70 10.55
C ASN A 337 4.29 27.20 9.11
N ALA A 338 3.04 27.25 8.68
CA ALA A 338 2.63 26.74 7.36
C ALA A 338 3.29 27.52 6.21
N ARG A 339 3.50 28.84 6.37
CA ARG A 339 4.18 29.66 5.35
C ARG A 339 5.64 29.24 5.19
N GLY A 340 6.39 29.13 6.26
CA GLY A 340 7.78 28.68 6.22
C GLY A 340 7.91 27.23 5.71
N ALA A 341 6.94 26.38 6.00
CA ALA A 341 6.86 25.02 5.44
C ALA A 341 6.67 25.06 3.93
N ARG A 342 5.81 25.93 3.42
CA ARG A 342 5.56 26.09 1.97
C ARG A 342 6.79 26.57 1.20
N GLU A 343 7.53 27.54 1.75
CA GLU A 343 8.78 28.03 1.17
C GLU A 343 9.84 26.91 1.10
N LYS A 344 10.02 26.19 2.20
CA LYS A 344 10.96 25.05 2.27
C LYS A 344 10.56 23.91 1.33
N ALA A 345 9.27 23.59 1.24
CA ALA A 345 8.75 22.56 0.34
C ALA A 345 8.93 22.96 -1.12
N ALA A 346 8.76 24.26 -1.47
CA ALA A 346 9.01 24.77 -2.81
C ALA A 346 10.50 24.65 -3.20
N ALA A 347 11.41 24.96 -2.28
CA ALA A 347 12.85 24.80 -2.48
C ALA A 347 13.25 23.34 -2.69
N LEU A 348 12.67 22.40 -1.88
CA LEU A 348 12.88 20.97 -2.07
C LEU A 348 12.35 20.48 -3.42
N ARG A 349 11.15 20.94 -3.82
CA ARG A 349 10.57 20.57 -5.11
C ARG A 349 11.38 21.06 -6.29
N ALA A 350 11.97 22.26 -6.20
CA ALA A 350 12.89 22.76 -7.22
C ALA A 350 14.16 21.89 -7.34
N ARG A 351 14.64 21.35 -6.23
CA ARG A 351 15.82 20.47 -6.18
C ARG A 351 15.51 19.04 -6.59
N PHE A 352 14.30 18.52 -6.24
CA PHE A 352 13.87 17.15 -6.47
C PHE A 352 12.50 17.10 -7.17
N PRO A 353 12.39 17.62 -8.41
CA PRO A 353 11.10 17.79 -9.09
C PRO A 353 10.41 16.46 -9.41
N ALA A 354 11.17 15.39 -9.59
CA ALA A 354 10.66 14.05 -9.93
C ALA A 354 10.32 13.18 -8.70
N SER A 355 10.46 13.72 -7.47
CA SER A 355 10.17 12.98 -6.25
C SER A 355 8.70 13.05 -5.88
N ALA A 356 8.00 11.91 -5.86
CA ALA A 356 6.62 11.79 -5.39
C ALA A 356 6.50 12.16 -3.90
N ASP A 357 7.47 11.79 -3.07
CA ASP A 357 7.45 12.09 -1.63
C ASP A 357 7.57 13.60 -1.37
N VAL A 358 8.42 14.30 -2.13
CA VAL A 358 8.53 15.77 -2.06
C VAL A 358 7.25 16.45 -2.56
N ALA A 359 6.64 15.91 -3.62
CA ALA A 359 5.36 16.41 -4.11
C ALA A 359 4.26 16.27 -3.04
N ALA A 360 4.15 15.09 -2.37
CA ALA A 360 3.20 14.88 -1.30
C ALA A 360 3.41 15.86 -0.12
N LEU A 361 4.66 16.11 0.26
CA LEU A 361 5.02 17.06 1.31
C LEU A 361 4.67 18.50 0.94
N ALA A 362 4.86 18.87 -0.34
CA ALA A 362 4.42 20.17 -0.85
C ALA A 362 2.89 20.32 -0.79
N GLY A 363 2.15 19.22 -1.03
CA GLY A 363 0.71 19.16 -0.84
C GLY A 363 0.29 19.43 0.62
N ASP A 364 0.99 18.83 1.57
CA ASP A 364 0.75 19.06 3.01
C ASP A 364 0.99 20.53 3.39
N ALA A 365 2.06 21.12 2.88
CA ALA A 365 2.39 22.53 3.13
C ALA A 365 1.35 23.49 2.48
N ALA A 366 0.87 23.17 1.29
CA ALA A 366 -0.19 23.92 0.63
C ALA A 366 -1.51 23.84 1.41
N LEU A 367 -1.88 22.65 1.89
CA LEU A 367 -3.07 22.45 2.71
C LEU A 367 -2.98 23.25 4.01
N GLY A 368 -1.80 23.25 4.66
CA GLY A 368 -1.55 24.03 5.88
C GLY A 368 -1.66 25.54 5.69
N THR A 369 -1.42 26.05 4.47
CA THR A 369 -1.63 27.48 4.12
C THR A 369 -3.05 27.80 3.64
N GLY A 370 -3.98 26.82 3.65
CA GLY A 370 -5.34 27.01 3.17
C GLY A 370 -5.50 27.06 1.65
N ASP A 371 -4.56 26.45 0.90
CA ASP A 371 -4.61 26.35 -0.55
C ASP A 371 -4.94 24.93 -1.00
N PRO A 372 -6.23 24.53 -1.01
CA PRO A 372 -6.66 23.18 -1.35
C PRO A 372 -6.39 22.82 -2.81
N ARG A 373 -6.39 23.79 -3.71
CA ARG A 373 -6.11 23.52 -5.13
C ARG A 373 -4.66 23.09 -5.35
N ALA A 374 -3.72 23.86 -4.79
CA ALA A 374 -2.30 23.52 -4.85
C ALA A 374 -2.02 22.18 -4.13
N ALA A 375 -2.69 21.91 -3.01
CA ALA A 375 -2.58 20.65 -2.30
C ALA A 375 -3.03 19.47 -3.17
N LEU A 376 -4.22 19.54 -3.77
CA LEU A 376 -4.75 18.49 -4.64
C LEU A 376 -3.87 18.26 -5.89
N THR A 377 -3.35 19.33 -6.51
CA THR A 377 -2.41 19.21 -7.63
C THR A 377 -1.13 18.47 -7.21
N ALA A 378 -0.59 18.79 -6.03
CA ALA A 378 0.61 18.15 -5.52
C ALA A 378 0.38 16.68 -5.14
N TYR A 379 -0.78 16.35 -4.53
CA TYR A 379 -1.15 14.97 -4.25
C TYR A 379 -1.43 14.16 -5.52
N ALA A 380 -2.03 14.77 -6.55
CA ALA A 380 -2.23 14.12 -7.84
C ALA A 380 -0.88 13.73 -8.47
N LEU A 381 0.07 14.67 -8.51
CA LEU A 381 1.42 14.43 -9.03
C LEU A 381 2.14 13.30 -8.23
N ALA A 382 2.05 13.31 -6.90
CA ALA A 382 2.62 12.25 -6.07
C ALA A 382 1.99 10.88 -6.41
N SER A 383 0.69 10.87 -6.66
CA SER A 383 -0.10 9.67 -6.93
C SER A 383 0.16 9.04 -8.30
N GLU A 384 0.83 9.72 -9.22
CA GLU A 384 1.27 9.14 -10.50
C GLU A 384 2.28 8.01 -10.29
N ALA A 385 3.13 8.14 -9.28
CA ALA A 385 4.16 7.15 -8.96
C ALA A 385 3.89 6.38 -7.67
N ARG A 386 3.28 7.01 -6.65
CA ARG A 386 3.01 6.38 -5.34
C ARG A 386 1.75 6.97 -4.72
N ARG A 387 0.80 6.10 -4.40
CA ARG A 387 -0.48 6.51 -3.79
C ARG A 387 -0.77 5.76 -2.49
N PRO A 388 0.03 5.91 -1.45
CA PRO A 388 -0.26 5.29 -0.16
C PRO A 388 -1.55 5.86 0.44
N TRP A 389 -2.26 5.04 1.24
CA TRP A 389 -3.52 5.41 1.88
C TRP A 389 -3.55 6.82 2.52
N PRO A 390 -2.51 7.28 3.25
CA PRO A 390 -2.52 8.63 3.81
C PRO A 390 -2.71 9.75 2.77
N ILE A 391 -2.14 9.60 1.57
CA ILE A 391 -2.30 10.59 0.48
C ILE A 391 -3.73 10.56 -0.06
N THR A 392 -4.26 9.37 -0.34
CA THR A 392 -5.65 9.22 -0.80
C THR A 392 -6.63 9.81 0.22
N ARG A 393 -6.43 9.53 1.52
CA ARG A 393 -7.26 10.05 2.59
C ARG A 393 -7.25 11.58 2.65
N LYS A 394 -6.08 12.23 2.57
CA LYS A 394 -5.92 13.69 2.54
C LYS A 394 -6.62 14.29 1.32
N ALA A 395 -6.41 13.73 0.14
CA ALA A 395 -7.04 14.21 -1.09
C ALA A 395 -8.57 14.07 -1.01
N ALA A 396 -9.09 12.92 -0.57
CA ALA A 396 -10.52 12.69 -0.41
C ALA A 396 -11.15 13.65 0.62
N TRP A 397 -10.49 13.85 1.76
CA TRP A 397 -10.92 14.82 2.75
C TRP A 397 -10.94 16.25 2.19
N THR A 398 -9.90 16.65 1.45
CA THR A 398 -9.80 17.97 0.82
C THR A 398 -10.93 18.19 -0.19
N PHE A 399 -11.19 17.20 -1.08
CA PHE A 399 -12.32 17.26 -2.01
C PHE A 399 -13.66 17.41 -1.30
N SER A 400 -13.89 16.63 -0.25
CA SER A 400 -15.16 16.69 0.52
C SER A 400 -15.40 18.06 1.15
N ARG A 401 -14.36 18.65 1.77
CA ARG A 401 -14.47 19.96 2.44
C ARG A 401 -14.63 21.12 1.47
N HIS A 402 -14.19 20.97 0.24
CA HIS A 402 -14.23 22.02 -0.78
C HIS A 402 -15.26 21.78 -1.89
N GLY A 403 -16.36 21.11 -1.55
CA GLY A 403 -17.57 21.05 -2.38
C GLY A 403 -17.54 20.01 -3.50
N ASN A 404 -16.57 19.08 -3.50
CA ASN A 404 -16.53 18.00 -4.48
C ASN A 404 -16.57 16.61 -3.81
N PRO A 405 -17.68 16.25 -3.15
CA PRO A 405 -17.82 14.94 -2.51
C PRO A 405 -17.77 13.77 -3.49
N ALA A 406 -18.17 13.97 -4.74
CA ALA A 406 -18.15 12.90 -5.76
C ALA A 406 -16.72 12.49 -6.11
N ALA A 407 -15.78 13.45 -6.21
CA ALA A 407 -14.37 13.14 -6.43
C ALA A 407 -13.74 12.40 -5.23
N ALA A 408 -14.13 12.77 -4.01
CA ALA A 408 -13.71 12.05 -2.82
C ALA A 408 -14.16 10.57 -2.84
N ASP A 409 -15.41 10.33 -3.21
CA ASP A 409 -15.95 8.97 -3.28
C ASP A 409 -15.30 8.15 -4.37
N LEU A 410 -15.02 8.74 -5.53
CA LEU A 410 -14.31 8.07 -6.61
C LEU A 410 -12.89 7.66 -6.17
N LEU A 411 -12.16 8.55 -5.49
CA LEU A 411 -10.83 8.24 -4.95
C LEU A 411 -10.88 7.09 -3.94
N LEU A 412 -11.81 7.14 -3.00
CA LEU A 412 -11.97 6.12 -1.98
C LEU A 412 -12.39 4.78 -2.58
N THR A 413 -13.29 4.78 -3.56
CA THR A 413 -13.70 3.56 -4.26
C THR A 413 -12.52 2.92 -5.01
N ARG A 414 -11.71 3.73 -5.71
CA ARG A 414 -10.49 3.26 -6.37
C ARG A 414 -9.46 2.70 -5.37
N GLN A 415 -9.32 3.36 -4.22
CA GLN A 415 -8.44 2.86 -3.17
C GLN A 415 -8.86 1.49 -2.65
N VAL A 416 -10.16 1.33 -2.33
CA VAL A 416 -10.70 0.05 -1.85
C VAL A 416 -10.62 -1.04 -2.92
N ALA A 417 -10.87 -0.69 -4.20
CA ALA A 417 -10.75 -1.65 -5.30
C ALA A 417 -9.29 -2.11 -5.52
N GLY A 418 -8.33 -1.18 -5.42
CA GLY A 418 -6.90 -1.49 -5.61
C GLY A 418 -6.26 -2.15 -4.38
N GLU A 419 -6.70 -1.78 -3.16
CA GLU A 419 -6.15 -2.26 -1.90
C GLU A 419 -7.28 -2.72 -0.95
N PRO A 420 -7.95 -3.85 -1.24
CA PRO A 420 -9.12 -4.29 -0.48
C PRO A 420 -8.80 -4.69 0.97
N GLN A 421 -7.52 -4.88 1.31
CA GLN A 421 -7.07 -5.22 2.66
C GLN A 421 -6.82 -3.99 3.56
N THR A 422 -7.11 -2.78 3.08
CA THR A 422 -6.94 -1.55 3.87
C THR A 422 -8.22 -1.26 4.65
N ALA A 423 -8.35 -1.81 5.87
CA ALA A 423 -9.55 -1.69 6.71
C ALA A 423 -9.97 -0.23 6.93
N SER A 424 -9.04 0.70 7.16
CA SER A 424 -9.34 2.13 7.35
C SER A 424 -9.94 2.79 6.10
N ALA A 425 -9.59 2.35 4.90
CA ALA A 425 -10.21 2.85 3.67
C ALA A 425 -11.66 2.37 3.54
N LEU A 426 -11.92 1.11 3.91
CA LEU A 426 -13.26 0.53 3.94
C LEU A 426 -14.18 1.29 4.92
N VAL A 427 -13.67 1.60 6.12
CA VAL A 427 -14.42 2.37 7.14
C VAL A 427 -14.78 3.75 6.60
N VAL A 428 -13.80 4.51 6.09
CA VAL A 428 -14.04 5.87 5.56
C VAL A 428 -15.02 5.85 4.38
N LEU A 429 -14.92 4.87 3.48
CA LEU A 429 -15.89 4.73 2.40
C LEU A 429 -17.28 4.34 2.93
N GLY A 430 -17.34 3.47 3.96
CA GLY A 430 -18.58 3.10 4.65
C GLY A 430 -19.27 4.29 5.30
N GLU A 431 -18.55 5.17 6.00
CA GLU A 431 -19.07 6.42 6.55
C GLU A 431 -19.70 7.31 5.47
N ARG A 432 -19.08 7.37 4.31
CA ARG A 432 -19.61 8.16 3.20
C ARG A 432 -20.86 7.55 2.57
N GLN A 433 -20.95 6.22 2.52
CA GLN A 433 -22.18 5.55 2.06
C GLN A 433 -23.32 5.74 3.07
N ALA A 434 -23.02 5.64 4.37
CA ALA A 434 -23.98 5.93 5.45
C ALA A 434 -24.52 7.36 5.37
N ALA A 435 -23.66 8.36 5.12
CA ALA A 435 -24.08 9.76 4.94
C ALA A 435 -25.04 9.97 3.75
N ARG A 436 -25.10 9.03 2.82
CA ARG A 436 -26.04 9.00 1.68
C ARG A 436 -27.27 8.14 1.92
N GLY A 437 -27.35 7.46 3.06
CA GLY A 437 -28.41 6.51 3.37
C GLY A 437 -28.25 5.15 2.69
N ASP A 438 -27.11 4.85 2.06
CA ASP A 438 -26.85 3.53 1.46
C ASP A 438 -26.33 2.56 2.55
N TRP A 439 -27.27 2.15 3.41
CA TRP A 439 -26.95 1.32 4.58
C TRP A 439 -26.47 -0.07 4.19
N ARG A 440 -26.98 -0.62 3.08
CA ARG A 440 -26.54 -1.94 2.58
C ARG A 440 -25.07 -1.94 2.18
N ARG A 441 -24.62 -0.94 1.41
CA ARG A 441 -23.19 -0.82 1.07
C ARG A 441 -22.35 -0.51 2.30
N THR A 442 -22.87 0.31 3.22
CA THR A 442 -22.22 0.58 4.50
C THR A 442 -21.95 -0.72 5.24
N ALA A 443 -22.97 -1.59 5.42
CA ALA A 443 -22.81 -2.86 6.10
C ALA A 443 -21.76 -3.74 5.44
N LEU A 444 -21.79 -3.91 4.11
CA LEU A 444 -20.82 -4.72 3.37
C LEU A 444 -19.37 -4.25 3.57
N LEU A 445 -19.13 -2.94 3.50
CA LEU A 445 -17.79 -2.38 3.68
C LEU A 445 -17.28 -2.56 5.11
N LEU A 446 -18.16 -2.36 6.10
CA LEU A 446 -17.79 -2.52 7.50
C LEU A 446 -17.60 -3.99 7.90
N ASP A 447 -18.40 -4.91 7.35
CA ASP A 447 -18.24 -6.35 7.56
C ASP A 447 -16.89 -6.83 6.99
N HIS A 448 -16.48 -6.30 5.83
CA HIS A 448 -15.16 -6.56 5.29
C HIS A 448 -14.03 -6.01 6.20
N ALA A 449 -14.18 -4.79 6.71
CA ALA A 449 -13.23 -4.22 7.66
C ALA A 449 -13.14 -5.02 8.97
N LEU A 450 -14.27 -5.55 9.46
CA LEU A 450 -14.32 -6.44 10.62
C LEU A 450 -13.57 -7.76 10.37
N ALA A 451 -13.76 -8.35 9.17
CA ALA A 451 -13.04 -9.56 8.76
C ALA A 451 -11.51 -9.33 8.69
N LEU A 452 -11.07 -8.10 8.43
CA LEU A 452 -9.67 -7.69 8.47
C LEU A 452 -9.13 -7.39 9.89
N GLY A 453 -9.95 -7.61 10.93
CA GLY A 453 -9.57 -7.45 12.33
C GLY A 453 -9.82 -6.06 12.92
N ALA A 454 -10.63 -5.22 12.28
CA ALA A 454 -10.98 -3.88 12.81
C ALA A 454 -12.08 -3.92 13.91
N GLY A 455 -12.39 -5.09 14.48
CA GLY A 455 -13.43 -5.26 15.50
C GLY A 455 -13.16 -4.58 16.85
N HIS A 456 -11.97 -3.99 17.01
CA HIS A 456 -11.61 -3.17 18.17
C HIS A 456 -11.99 -1.68 18.02
N ASP A 457 -12.50 -1.27 16.85
CA ASP A 457 -12.87 0.11 16.56
C ASP A 457 -14.35 0.37 16.92
N PRO A 458 -14.65 1.10 18.01
CA PRO A 458 -16.03 1.36 18.42
C PRO A 458 -16.78 2.25 17.44
N ALA A 459 -16.10 3.13 16.71
CA ALA A 459 -16.76 3.97 15.71
C ALA A 459 -17.30 3.10 14.58
N LEU A 460 -16.51 2.12 14.11
CA LEU A 460 -16.94 1.11 13.15
C LEU A 460 -18.13 0.31 13.69
N LEU A 461 -18.02 -0.23 14.92
CA LEU A 461 -19.09 -1.02 15.53
C LEU A 461 -20.39 -0.23 15.70
N ALA A 462 -20.30 1.04 16.12
CA ALA A 462 -21.45 1.93 16.24
C ALA A 462 -22.12 2.20 14.88
N LEU A 463 -21.31 2.43 13.85
CA LEU A 463 -21.82 2.65 12.50
C LEU A 463 -22.46 1.38 11.91
N ARG A 464 -21.84 0.20 12.16
CA ARG A 464 -22.40 -1.08 11.71
C ARG A 464 -23.70 -1.43 12.45
N MET A 465 -23.79 -1.15 13.74
CA MET A 465 -25.03 -1.26 14.51
C MET A 465 -26.14 -0.38 13.90
N ARG A 466 -25.80 0.88 13.60
CA ARG A 466 -26.75 1.78 12.95
C ARG A 466 -27.19 1.29 11.59
N ALA A 467 -26.29 0.78 10.78
CA ALA A 467 -26.64 0.19 9.48
C ALA A 467 -27.65 -0.96 9.64
N ALA A 468 -27.47 -1.84 10.63
CA ALA A 468 -28.42 -2.91 10.93
C ALA A 468 -29.80 -2.37 11.36
N GLN A 469 -29.81 -1.32 12.19
CA GLN A 469 -31.06 -0.66 12.62
C GLN A 469 -31.85 -0.07 11.45
N GLU A 470 -31.16 0.62 10.54
CA GLU A 470 -31.78 1.26 9.36
C GLU A 470 -32.25 0.21 8.32
N ASP A 471 -31.56 -0.93 8.20
CA ASP A 471 -31.97 -2.06 7.37
C ASP A 471 -33.05 -2.94 8.04
N GLY A 472 -33.40 -2.67 9.31
CA GLY A 472 -34.40 -3.43 10.07
C GLY A 472 -33.92 -4.77 10.61
N ASP A 473 -32.62 -5.05 10.56
CA ASP A 473 -32.00 -6.27 11.09
C ASP A 473 -31.77 -6.14 12.61
N LYS A 474 -32.77 -6.55 13.39
CA LYS A 474 -32.72 -6.50 14.86
C LYS A 474 -31.62 -7.37 15.45
N GLN A 475 -31.39 -8.55 14.86
CA GLN A 475 -30.40 -9.51 15.37
C GLN A 475 -28.99 -8.94 15.28
N ASP A 476 -28.62 -8.42 14.12
CA ASP A 476 -27.31 -7.80 13.92
C ASP A 476 -27.19 -6.50 14.75
N ALA A 477 -28.25 -5.70 14.86
CA ALA A 477 -28.24 -4.50 15.70
C ALA A 477 -27.94 -4.84 17.18
N GLU A 478 -28.58 -5.86 17.74
CA GLU A 478 -28.32 -6.35 19.10
C GLU A 478 -26.91 -6.93 19.27
N ARG A 479 -26.46 -7.72 18.28
CA ARG A 479 -25.09 -8.27 18.25
C ARG A 479 -24.04 -7.16 18.29
N PHE A 480 -24.15 -6.15 17.43
CA PHE A 480 -23.19 -5.06 17.39
C PHE A 480 -23.29 -4.13 18.60
N ALA A 481 -24.48 -3.96 19.19
CA ALA A 481 -24.64 -3.27 20.45
C ALA A 481 -23.88 -3.97 21.59
N ALA A 482 -23.95 -5.31 21.66
CA ALA A 482 -23.21 -6.11 22.64
C ALA A 482 -21.70 -5.96 22.44
N LEU A 483 -21.20 -6.12 21.22
CA LEU A 483 -19.79 -5.93 20.90
C LEU A 483 -19.29 -4.53 21.25
N LEU A 484 -20.07 -3.51 20.93
CA LEU A 484 -19.75 -2.13 21.28
C LEU A 484 -19.67 -1.93 22.79
N ALA A 485 -20.57 -2.59 23.55
CA ALA A 485 -20.55 -2.55 25.02
C ALA A 485 -19.32 -3.22 25.63
N GLU A 486 -18.80 -4.28 24.98
CA GLU A 486 -17.57 -4.95 25.41
C GLU A 486 -16.32 -4.11 25.12
N VAL A 487 -16.26 -3.53 23.94
CA VAL A 487 -15.10 -2.73 23.49
C VAL A 487 -15.06 -1.38 24.21
N ARG A 488 -16.21 -0.78 24.55
CA ARG A 488 -16.30 0.53 25.15
C ARG A 488 -15.85 0.48 26.63
N PRO A 489 -14.90 1.33 27.05
CA PRO A 489 -14.44 1.36 28.44
C PRO A 489 -15.59 1.65 29.40
N ARG A 490 -15.60 0.98 30.55
CA ARG A 490 -16.60 1.21 31.61
C ARG A 490 -16.62 2.65 32.08
N ALA A 491 -15.46 3.32 32.13
CA ALA A 491 -15.32 4.72 32.52
C ALA A 491 -16.07 5.72 31.61
N LEU A 492 -16.41 5.32 30.38
CA LEU A 492 -17.20 6.14 29.45
C LEU A 492 -18.70 5.82 29.49
N LYS A 493 -19.12 4.83 30.32
CA LYS A 493 -20.53 4.47 30.49
C LYS A 493 -21.24 5.30 31.57
N GLU A 494 -20.49 6.02 32.37
CA GLU A 494 -20.98 6.79 33.53
C GLU A 494 -21.06 8.31 33.26
N SER A 495 -20.80 8.74 32.04
CA SER A 495 -20.97 10.10 31.53
C SER A 495 -22.05 10.14 30.44
#